data_f1b113cb0f335ea90a6fdfecd69326df
#
_entry.id   f1b113cb0f335ea90a6fdfecd69326df
#
_cell.length_a   1.000
_cell.length_b   1.000
_cell.length_c   1.000
_cell.angle_alpha   90.00
_cell.angle_beta   90.00
_cell.angle_gamma   90.00
#
_symmetry.space_group_name_H-M   'P 1'
#
loop_
_entity.id
_entity.type
_entity.pdbx_description
1 polymer ?
#
loop_
_entity_poly.entity_id
_entity_poly.type
_entity_poly.pdbx_seq_one_letter_code
_entity_poly.pdbx_strand_id
1 'polypeptide(L)'
;MSAESWLSGRYELQNLIGRGGMADVWKARDHRLGRDVAVKKLRTDLASDDTFQARFQREAQSAARLNHPNIAAVYDTGETKDPATGLPVPFIVMELIDGHTLRDVLRDGRKILPRRALEFTQGVLDALSYSHACLLYTSDA
;
A
#
# COMPACT_ATOMS: atom_id res chain seq x y z
N MET A 1 -14.35 21.71 0.22
CA MET A 1 -13.53 20.57 -0.21
C MET A 1 -12.28 21.10 -0.91
N SER A 2 -11.12 20.84 -0.35
CA SER A 2 -9.87 21.25 -0.97
C SER A 2 -9.53 20.29 -2.10
N ALA A 3 -9.00 20.81 -3.20
CA ALA A 3 -8.54 19.98 -4.32
C ALA A 3 -7.46 18.96 -3.89
N GLU A 4 -6.82 19.20 -2.75
CA GLU A 4 -5.80 18.35 -2.18
C GLU A 4 -6.30 17.00 -1.66
N SER A 5 -7.60 16.87 -1.40
CA SER A 5 -8.18 15.62 -0.91
C SER A 5 -8.60 14.67 -2.03
N TRP A 6 -8.51 15.10 -3.29
CA TRP A 6 -8.90 14.27 -4.43
C TRP A 6 -7.70 13.90 -5.29
N LEU A 7 -7.61 12.62 -5.64
CA LEU A 7 -6.61 12.10 -6.56
C LEU A 7 -7.28 11.65 -7.85
N SER A 8 -6.80 12.15 -8.98
CA SER A 8 -7.31 11.81 -10.32
C SER A 8 -8.82 12.04 -10.48
N GLY A 9 -9.41 12.92 -9.69
CA GLY A 9 -10.85 13.17 -9.68
C GLY A 9 -11.69 11.95 -9.31
N ARG A 10 -11.11 10.90 -8.76
CA ARG A 10 -11.75 9.62 -8.47
C ARG A 10 -11.64 9.19 -7.01
N TYR A 11 -10.47 9.36 -6.42
CA TYR A 11 -10.19 8.91 -5.06
C TYR A 11 -10.21 10.08 -4.09
N GLU A 12 -11.11 10.05 -3.15
CA GLU A 12 -11.20 11.06 -2.10
C GLU A 12 -10.49 10.57 -0.85
N LEU A 13 -9.40 11.25 -0.49
CA LEU A 13 -8.65 10.95 0.72
C LEU A 13 -9.48 11.35 1.94
N GLN A 14 -9.66 10.44 2.88
CA GLN A 14 -10.47 10.67 4.08
C GLN A 14 -9.62 10.89 5.32
N ASN A 15 -8.85 9.90 5.72
CA ASN A 15 -8.00 10.00 6.92
C ASN A 15 -6.70 9.22 6.75
N LEU A 16 -5.66 9.74 7.40
CA LEU A 16 -4.36 9.10 7.44
C LEU A 16 -4.42 7.88 8.35
N ILE A 17 -4.04 6.71 7.85
CA ILE A 17 -4.06 5.45 8.60
C ILE A 17 -2.67 4.89 8.89
N GLY A 18 -1.64 5.39 8.23
CA GLY A 18 -0.28 4.95 8.48
C GLY A 18 0.76 5.93 7.95
N ARG A 19 1.93 5.94 8.58
CA ARG A 19 3.10 6.70 8.14
C ARG A 19 4.29 5.78 8.02
N GLY A 20 4.88 5.75 6.83
CA GLY A 20 6.12 5.02 6.59
C GLY A 20 7.30 5.96 6.38
N GLY A 21 8.49 5.38 6.21
CA GLY A 21 9.69 6.15 5.92
C GLY A 21 9.67 6.86 4.57
N MET A 22 8.95 6.32 3.59
CA MET A 22 8.89 6.82 2.23
C MET A 22 7.50 7.33 1.85
N ALA A 23 6.45 6.73 2.38
CA ALA A 23 5.08 7.00 1.97
C ALA A 23 4.12 7.04 3.14
N ASP A 24 3.07 7.81 2.99
CA ASP A 24 1.93 7.83 3.91
C ASP A 24 0.79 7.01 3.30
N VAL A 25 0.02 6.36 4.16
CA VAL A 25 -1.15 5.55 3.75
C VAL A 25 -2.43 6.21 4.24
N TRP A 26 -3.36 6.39 3.32
CA TRP A 26 -4.64 7.03 3.56
C TRP A 26 -5.78 6.07 3.34
N LYS A 27 -6.81 6.16 4.16
CA LYS A 27 -8.12 5.62 3.80
C LYS A 27 -8.76 6.57 2.80
N ALA A 28 -9.28 6.03 1.72
CA ALA A 28 -9.90 6.82 0.66
C ALA A 28 -11.17 6.16 0.13
N ARG A 29 -12.02 6.97 -0.49
CA ARG A 29 -13.21 6.48 -1.18
C ARG A 29 -13.00 6.51 -2.68
N ASP A 30 -13.15 5.37 -3.33
CA ASP A 30 -13.20 5.27 -4.77
C ASP A 30 -14.64 5.55 -5.22
N HIS A 31 -14.88 6.74 -5.76
CA HIS A 31 -16.22 7.15 -6.18
C HIS A 31 -16.66 6.52 -7.50
N ARG A 32 -15.73 5.97 -8.25
CA ARG A 32 -16.07 5.29 -9.51
C ARG A 32 -16.62 3.90 -9.28
N LEU A 33 -16.02 3.13 -8.39
CA LEU A 33 -16.46 1.78 -8.04
C LEU A 33 -17.30 1.72 -6.76
N GLY A 34 -17.40 2.85 -6.04
CA GLY A 34 -18.22 2.93 -4.84
C GLY A 34 -17.71 2.08 -3.69
N ARG A 35 -16.38 2.07 -3.45
CA ARG A 35 -15.79 1.28 -2.38
C ARG A 35 -14.67 2.04 -1.66
N ASP A 36 -14.41 1.62 -0.43
CA ASP A 36 -13.28 2.13 0.34
C ASP A 36 -12.00 1.41 -0.10
N VAL A 37 -10.91 2.18 -0.18
CA VAL A 37 -9.59 1.69 -0.58
C VAL A 37 -8.52 2.30 0.32
N ALA A 38 -7.32 1.73 0.28
CA ALA A 38 -6.13 2.35 0.86
C ALA A 38 -5.33 3.01 -0.26
N VAL A 39 -4.87 4.23 -0.02
CA VAL A 39 -3.98 4.95 -0.94
C VAL A 39 -2.64 5.17 -0.26
N LYS A 40 -1.60 4.60 -0.86
CA LYS A 40 -0.21 4.81 -0.44
C LYS A 40 0.38 5.88 -1.35
N LYS A 41 0.76 7.00 -0.76
CA LYS A 41 1.22 8.18 -1.49
C LYS A 41 2.65 8.51 -1.06
N LEU A 42 3.55 8.72 -2.04
CA LEU A 42 4.91 9.15 -1.74
C LEU A 42 4.87 10.46 -0.95
N ARG A 43 5.69 10.56 0.09
CA ARG A 43 5.78 11.78 0.87
C ARG A 43 6.24 12.94 0.00
N THR A 44 5.59 14.10 0.14
CA THR A 44 5.85 15.26 -0.70
C THR A 44 7.27 15.80 -0.53
N ASP A 45 7.85 15.66 0.67
CA ASP A 45 9.23 16.05 0.93
C ASP A 45 10.27 15.17 0.20
N LEU A 46 9.86 13.98 -0.27
CA LEU A 46 10.70 13.07 -1.04
C LEU A 46 10.42 13.10 -2.54
N ALA A 47 9.40 13.85 -2.97
CA ALA A 47 8.99 13.90 -4.38
C ALA A 47 10.04 14.51 -5.31
N SER A 48 10.94 15.32 -4.78
CA SER A 48 12.06 15.91 -5.53
C SER A 48 13.24 14.95 -5.72
N ASP A 49 13.24 13.81 -5.07
CA ASP A 49 14.32 12.82 -5.14
C ASP A 49 13.96 11.71 -6.13
N ASP A 50 14.66 11.69 -7.27
CA ASP A 50 14.43 10.72 -8.34
C ASP A 50 14.63 9.26 -7.87
N THR A 51 15.50 9.03 -6.90
CA THR A 51 15.75 7.71 -6.34
C THR A 51 14.52 7.17 -5.62
N PHE A 52 13.87 7.99 -4.80
CA PHE A 52 12.63 7.62 -4.10
C PHE A 52 11.47 7.46 -5.08
N GLN A 53 11.37 8.31 -6.08
CA GLN A 53 10.37 8.19 -7.13
C GLN A 53 10.49 6.84 -7.87
N ALA A 54 11.69 6.51 -8.34
CA ALA A 54 11.96 5.28 -9.05
C ALA A 54 11.69 4.03 -8.18
N ARG A 55 12.10 4.09 -6.91
CA ARG A 55 11.89 3.00 -5.95
C ARG A 55 10.41 2.77 -5.69
N PHE A 56 9.65 3.84 -5.49
CA PHE A 56 8.21 3.78 -5.27
C PHE A 56 7.49 3.14 -6.46
N GLN A 57 7.81 3.58 -7.68
CA GLN A 57 7.21 3.02 -8.89
C GLN A 57 7.58 1.55 -9.09
N ARG A 58 8.80 1.16 -8.78
CA ARG A 58 9.25 -0.23 -8.88
C ARG A 58 8.52 -1.13 -7.89
N GLU A 59 8.34 -0.68 -6.66
CA GLU A 59 7.54 -1.40 -5.65
C GLU A 59 6.10 -1.58 -6.12
N ALA A 60 5.50 -0.54 -6.67
CA ALA A 60 4.14 -0.59 -7.19
C ALA A 60 3.99 -1.62 -8.32
N GLN A 61 4.91 -1.62 -9.27
CA GLN A 61 4.89 -2.56 -10.39
C GLN A 61 5.07 -4.01 -9.92
N SER A 62 5.97 -4.23 -8.97
CA SER A 62 6.20 -5.57 -8.42
C SER A 62 4.97 -6.07 -7.65
N ALA A 63 4.38 -5.23 -6.82
CA ALA A 63 3.20 -5.58 -6.03
C ALA A 63 1.96 -5.80 -6.92
N ALA A 64 1.84 -5.05 -8.00
CA ALA A 64 0.69 -5.15 -8.93
C ALA A 64 0.58 -6.52 -9.62
N ARG A 65 1.67 -7.27 -9.70
CA ARG A 65 1.70 -8.61 -10.30
C ARG A 65 1.25 -9.71 -9.34
N LEU A 66 1.14 -9.40 -8.05
CA LEU A 66 0.83 -10.39 -7.02
C LEU A 66 -0.69 -10.48 -6.85
N ASN A 67 -1.20 -11.71 -6.83
CA ASN A 67 -2.60 -12.01 -6.58
C ASN A 67 -2.68 -13.22 -5.66
N HIS A 68 -2.83 -12.98 -4.38
CA HIS A 68 -2.85 -14.01 -3.35
C HIS A 68 -3.74 -13.57 -2.19
N PRO A 69 -4.53 -14.48 -1.58
CA PRO A 69 -5.46 -14.10 -0.51
C PRO A 69 -4.78 -13.54 0.75
N ASN A 70 -3.49 -13.84 0.95
CA ASN A 70 -2.73 -13.36 2.12
C ASN A 70 -1.85 -12.13 1.78
N ILE A 71 -2.06 -11.52 0.61
CA ILE A 71 -1.34 -10.30 0.19
C ILE A 71 -2.38 -9.24 -0.18
N ALA A 72 -2.22 -8.02 0.34
CA ALA A 72 -3.08 -6.91 -0.04
C ALA A 72 -2.95 -6.62 -1.54
N ALA A 73 -4.08 -6.62 -2.24
CA ALA A 73 -4.11 -6.45 -3.69
C ALA A 73 -3.85 -4.99 -4.07
N VAL A 74 -3.09 -4.76 -5.14
CA VAL A 74 -2.93 -3.46 -5.77
C VAL A 74 -4.00 -3.32 -6.85
N TYR A 75 -4.78 -2.25 -6.77
CA TYR A 75 -5.89 -2.01 -7.71
C TYR A 75 -5.50 -1.06 -8.83
N ASP A 76 -4.69 -0.04 -8.54
CA ASP A 76 -4.37 1.02 -9.48
C ASP A 76 -3.11 1.77 -9.04
N THR A 77 -2.52 2.50 -9.96
CA THR A 77 -1.43 3.45 -9.70
C THR A 77 -1.69 4.74 -10.44
N GLY A 78 -1.16 5.84 -9.94
CA GLY A 78 -1.29 7.11 -10.61
C GLY A 78 -0.31 8.14 -10.06
N GLU A 79 -0.45 9.36 -10.56
CA GLU A 79 0.32 10.51 -10.11
C GLU A 79 -0.60 11.70 -9.87
N THR A 80 -0.25 12.48 -8.86
CA THR A 80 -0.84 13.79 -8.63
C THR A 80 0.30 14.81 -8.57
N LYS A 81 -0.03 16.09 -8.63
CA LYS A 81 0.98 17.15 -8.50
C LYS A 81 0.91 17.75 -7.11
N ASP A 82 2.08 17.96 -6.52
CA ASP A 82 2.18 18.71 -5.27
C ASP A 82 1.82 20.19 -5.55
N PRO A 83 0.80 20.75 -4.88
CA PRO A 83 0.40 22.15 -5.12
C PRO A 83 1.50 23.15 -4.82
N ALA A 84 2.40 22.86 -3.89
CA ALA A 84 3.46 23.77 -3.48
C ALA A 84 4.63 23.81 -4.47
N THR A 85 4.99 22.66 -5.06
CA THR A 85 6.19 22.53 -5.90
C THR A 85 5.89 22.22 -7.36
N GLY A 86 4.68 21.75 -7.68
CA GLY A 86 4.31 21.28 -9.01
C GLY A 86 4.95 19.97 -9.41
N LEU A 87 5.68 19.32 -8.51
CA LEU A 87 6.35 18.05 -8.76
C LEU A 87 5.34 16.89 -8.77
N PRO A 88 5.58 15.85 -9.61
CA PRO A 88 4.73 14.69 -9.62
C PRO A 88 4.90 13.88 -8.33
N VAL A 89 3.79 13.46 -7.75
CA VAL A 89 3.74 12.62 -6.55
C VAL A 89 3.02 11.33 -6.91
N PRO A 90 3.73 10.20 -6.99
CA PRO A 90 3.10 8.92 -7.31
C PRO A 90 2.30 8.38 -6.14
N PHE A 91 1.24 7.65 -6.45
CA PHE A 91 0.43 6.95 -5.46
C PHE A 91 0.02 5.57 -5.96
N ILE A 92 -0.28 4.69 -5.01
CA ILE A 92 -0.76 3.33 -5.25
C ILE A 92 -2.12 3.20 -4.57
N VAL A 93 -3.11 2.70 -5.31
CA VAL A 93 -4.42 2.36 -4.76
C VAL A 93 -4.45 0.86 -4.50
N MET A 94 -4.80 0.47 -3.30
CA MET A 94 -4.73 -0.91 -2.89
C MET A 94 -5.88 -1.30 -1.97
N GLU A 95 -5.98 -2.58 -1.71
CA GLU A 95 -6.98 -3.14 -0.81
C GLU A 95 -6.86 -2.51 0.58
N LEU A 96 -8.00 -2.04 1.10
CA LEU A 96 -8.09 -1.56 2.47
C LEU A 96 -8.29 -2.76 3.39
N ILE A 97 -7.35 -2.99 4.27
CA ILE A 97 -7.44 -4.05 5.26
C ILE A 97 -8.11 -3.48 6.50
N ASP A 98 -9.27 -4.04 6.83
CA ASP A 98 -10.01 -3.68 8.04
C ASP A 98 -9.58 -4.63 9.17
N GLY A 99 -8.95 -4.07 10.20
CA GLY A 99 -8.45 -4.87 11.31
C GLY A 99 -7.25 -4.22 11.98
N HIS A 100 -6.46 -5.05 12.64
CA HIS A 100 -5.30 -4.62 13.41
C HIS A 100 -4.02 -5.26 12.88
N THR A 101 -2.89 -4.54 13.03
CA THR A 101 -1.58 -5.11 12.74
C THR A 101 -1.19 -6.14 13.79
N LEU A 102 -0.31 -7.05 13.44
CA LEU A 102 0.27 -7.98 14.42
C LEU A 102 0.95 -7.22 15.57
N ARG A 103 1.61 -6.10 15.26
CA ARG A 103 2.21 -5.24 16.27
C ARG A 103 1.20 -4.70 17.26
N ASP A 104 0.02 -4.28 16.80
CA ASP A 104 -1.06 -3.80 17.67
C ASP A 104 -1.56 -4.91 18.61
N VAL A 105 -1.71 -6.12 18.09
CA VAL A 105 -2.11 -7.28 18.86
C VAL A 105 -1.10 -7.59 19.95
N LEU A 106 0.20 -7.53 19.64
CA LEU A 106 1.28 -7.78 20.61
C LEU A 106 1.39 -6.66 21.64
N ARG A 107 1.17 -5.40 21.24
CA ARG A 107 1.26 -4.24 22.13
C ARG A 107 0.20 -4.24 23.22
N ASP A 108 -1.00 -4.72 22.93
CA ASP A 108 -2.11 -4.76 23.87
C ASP A 108 -1.93 -5.82 24.98
N GLY A 109 -0.74 -6.42 25.08
CA GLY A 109 -0.42 -7.39 26.11
C GLY A 109 -1.15 -8.73 25.94
N ARG A 110 -1.82 -8.92 24.83
CA ARG A 110 -2.51 -10.17 24.52
C ARG A 110 -1.48 -11.21 24.12
N LYS A 111 -1.45 -12.29 24.87
CA LYS A 111 -0.63 -13.45 24.51
C LYS A 111 -1.28 -14.16 23.34
N ILE A 112 -0.54 -14.32 22.26
CA ILE A 112 -0.99 -15.12 21.13
C ILE A 112 -0.78 -16.59 21.50
N LEU A 113 -1.85 -17.40 21.41
CA LEU A 113 -1.74 -18.84 21.63
C LEU A 113 -0.77 -19.44 20.58
N PRO A 114 0.03 -20.46 20.96
CA PRO A 114 0.99 -21.07 20.03
C PRO A 114 0.36 -21.53 18.72
N ARG A 115 -0.82 -22.11 18.78
CA ARG A 115 -1.57 -22.53 17.58
C ARG A 115 -1.88 -21.36 16.67
N ARG A 116 -2.29 -20.23 17.23
CA ARG A 116 -2.61 -19.02 16.49
C ARG A 116 -1.35 -18.42 15.85
N ALA A 117 -0.24 -18.42 16.57
CA ALA A 117 1.06 -17.97 16.04
C ALA A 117 1.51 -18.83 14.86
N LEU A 118 1.29 -20.13 14.91
CA LEU A 118 1.58 -21.05 13.81
C LEU A 118 0.70 -20.76 12.58
N GLU A 119 -0.59 -20.49 12.79
CA GLU A 119 -1.52 -20.14 11.72
C GLU A 119 -1.09 -18.85 11.01
N PHE A 120 -0.71 -17.80 11.75
CA PHE A 120 -0.19 -16.56 11.18
C PHE A 120 1.08 -16.80 10.40
N THR A 121 2.01 -17.56 10.96
CA THR A 121 3.29 -17.89 10.32
C THR A 121 3.05 -18.67 9.02
N GLN A 122 2.15 -19.63 9.02
CA GLN A 122 1.80 -20.40 7.83
C GLN A 122 1.25 -19.49 6.74
N GLY A 123 0.34 -18.56 7.09
CA GLY A 123 -0.21 -17.60 6.15
C GLY A 123 0.86 -16.69 5.51
N VAL A 124 1.82 -16.22 6.31
CA VAL A 124 2.94 -15.42 5.81
C VAL A 124 3.85 -16.25 4.91
N LEU A 125 4.16 -17.49 5.29
CA LEU A 125 5.00 -18.38 4.47
C LEU A 125 4.34 -18.70 3.13
N ASP A 126 3.05 -18.92 3.10
CA ASP A 126 2.30 -19.13 1.85
C ASP A 126 2.40 -17.93 0.93
N ALA A 127 2.24 -16.72 1.46
CA ALA A 127 2.38 -15.49 0.71
C ALA A 127 3.80 -15.29 0.18
N LEU A 128 4.82 -15.55 1.01
CA LEU A 128 6.22 -15.43 0.62
C LEU A 128 6.60 -16.46 -0.45
N SER A 129 6.15 -17.69 -0.32
CA SER A 129 6.38 -18.74 -1.29
C SER A 129 5.82 -18.36 -2.66
N TYR A 130 4.60 -17.86 -2.68
CA TYR A 130 3.97 -17.34 -3.90
C TYR A 130 4.75 -16.17 -4.49
N SER A 131 5.13 -15.19 -3.67
CA SER A 131 5.87 -14.00 -4.11
C SER A 131 7.22 -14.36 -4.71
N HIS A 132 7.95 -15.28 -4.07
CA HIS A 132 9.25 -15.73 -4.56
C HIS A 132 9.13 -16.47 -5.90
N ALA A 133 8.12 -17.30 -6.08
CA ALA A 133 7.86 -17.97 -7.35
C ALA A 133 7.57 -16.97 -8.48
N CYS A 134 6.76 -15.93 -8.20
CA CYS A 134 6.47 -14.87 -9.17
C CYS A 134 7.73 -14.07 -9.54
N LEU A 135 8.57 -13.74 -8.56
CA LEU A 135 9.80 -12.98 -8.78
C LEU A 135 10.83 -13.79 -9.59
N LEU A 136 10.98 -15.07 -9.29
CA LEU A 136 11.87 -15.96 -10.05
C LEU A 136 11.42 -16.07 -11.51
N TYR A 137 10.14 -16.14 -11.74
CA TYR A 137 9.58 -16.21 -13.10
C TYR A 137 9.82 -14.92 -13.90
N THR A 138 9.85 -13.78 -13.25
CA THR A 138 10.10 -12.48 -13.90
C THR A 138 11.58 -12.21 -14.13
N SER A 139 12.50 -12.84 -13.38
CA SER A 139 13.93 -12.64 -13.56
C SER A 139 14.49 -13.48 -14.72
N ASP A 140 13.82 -14.53 -15.14
CA ASP A 140 14.20 -15.38 -16.27
C ASP A 140 13.64 -14.92 -17.61
N ALA A 141 12.84 -13.89 -17.58
CA ALA A 141 12.27 -13.28 -18.78
C ALA A 141 13.09 -12.06 -19.18
#